data_30720b4c0cfb3f8f4c5ccf9e9f5283a2
#
_entry.id   30720b4c0cfb3f8f4c5ccf9e9f5283a2
#
_cell.length_a   1.000
_cell.length_b   1.000
_cell.length_c   1.000
_cell.angle_alpha   90.00
_cell.angle_beta   90.00
_cell.angle_gamma   90.00
#
_symmetry.space_group_name_H-M   'P 1'
#
loop_
_entity.id
_entity.type
_entity.pdbx_description
1 polymer ?
#
loop_
_entity_poly.entity_id
_entity_poly.type
_entity_poly.pdbx_seq_one_letter_code
_entity_poly.pdbx_strand_id
1 'polypeptide(L)'
;LMAKLAQVNKDSYVWDYAVGSAGFLISSMKLMIKDAEERIKSPKELNEKISKIKYQQLLGIEKRSDIYLLAVLNMILMGDGSSNIIHKDSLTEFDGKYEQGDLNGKEFPANVFLLNPPYSAPGKGLIFVKKALSKMKSGRAVILIQENAGSGNGIPYTKDLLKNNTLVASIHMPDIFKGKAGVQTTIFVLDIGIPHNEKNIVKFIDFSRKSKSIFSFIISVPPILFTEVFL
;
A
#
# COMPACT_ATOMS: atom_id res chain seq x y z
N LEU A 1 2.93 6.55 8.85
CA LEU A 1 4.20 6.20 8.22
C LEU A 1 4.00 5.78 6.77
N MET A 2 3.27 4.67 6.48
CA MET A 2 3.16 4.08 5.13
C MET A 2 2.65 5.08 4.07
N ALA A 3 1.58 5.83 4.33
CA ALA A 3 1.09 6.84 3.40
C ALA A 3 2.11 7.95 3.10
N LYS A 4 2.97 8.32 4.07
CA LYS A 4 4.08 9.26 3.84
C LYS A 4 5.18 8.65 2.98
N LEU A 5 5.54 7.39 3.21
CA LEU A 5 6.51 6.66 2.37
C LEU A 5 5.99 6.50 0.94
N ALA A 6 4.69 6.33 0.77
CA ALA A 6 4.02 6.30 -0.52
C ALA A 6 3.91 7.68 -1.20
N GLN A 7 4.35 8.76 -0.53
CA GLN A 7 4.28 10.14 -1.03
C GLN A 7 2.86 10.59 -1.38
N VAL A 8 1.88 10.14 -0.59
CA VAL A 8 0.47 10.50 -0.77
C VAL A 8 0.30 12.02 -0.74
N ASN A 9 -0.37 12.56 -1.74
CA ASN A 9 -0.70 13.97 -1.92
C ASN A 9 -2.13 14.14 -2.46
N LYS A 10 -2.60 15.37 -2.62
CA LYS A 10 -3.97 15.67 -3.05
C LYS A 10 -4.39 15.01 -4.37
N ASP A 11 -3.44 14.65 -5.24
CA ASP A 11 -3.70 14.08 -6.56
C ASP A 11 -3.53 12.55 -6.60
N SER A 12 -3.23 11.93 -5.45
CA SER A 12 -3.10 10.48 -5.33
C SER A 12 -4.44 9.78 -5.49
N TYR A 13 -4.43 8.60 -6.11
CA TYR A 13 -5.50 7.62 -6.14
C TYR A 13 -5.01 6.39 -5.40
N VAL A 14 -5.56 6.18 -4.21
CA VAL A 14 -5.06 5.19 -3.24
C VAL A 14 -6.00 4.00 -3.20
N TRP A 15 -5.47 2.80 -3.39
CA TRP A 15 -6.22 1.59 -3.11
C TRP A 15 -5.53 0.67 -2.09
N ASP A 16 -6.35 -0.20 -1.46
CA ASP A 16 -5.93 -1.20 -0.49
C ASP A 16 -6.74 -2.50 -0.72
N TYR A 17 -6.05 -3.60 -1.03
CA TYR A 17 -6.66 -4.88 -1.39
C TYR A 17 -7.00 -5.78 -0.20
N ALA A 18 -6.69 -5.35 1.00
CA ALA A 18 -7.08 -6.01 2.26
C ALA A 18 -7.28 -4.92 3.32
N VAL A 19 -8.30 -4.08 3.09
CA VAL A 19 -8.45 -2.78 3.74
C VAL A 19 -8.64 -2.87 5.26
N GLY A 20 -9.06 -4.01 5.76
CA GLY A 20 -9.27 -4.21 7.19
C GLY A 20 -10.23 -3.14 7.77
N SER A 21 -9.79 -2.42 8.79
CA SER A 21 -10.56 -1.30 9.38
C SER A 21 -10.43 0.04 8.65
N ALA A 22 -9.90 0.06 7.43
CA ALA A 22 -9.65 1.23 6.59
C ALA A 22 -8.57 2.21 7.11
N GLY A 23 -7.70 1.79 8.02
CA GLY A 23 -6.70 2.67 8.64
C GLY A 23 -5.75 3.34 7.65
N PHE A 24 -5.33 2.65 6.58
CA PHE A 24 -4.47 3.23 5.55
C PHE A 24 -5.20 4.25 4.69
N LEU A 25 -6.45 3.98 4.30
CA LEU A 25 -7.26 4.91 3.51
C LEU A 25 -7.56 6.18 4.31
N ILE A 26 -7.95 6.05 5.59
CA ILE A 26 -8.17 7.19 6.49
C ILE A 26 -6.90 8.04 6.64
N SER A 27 -5.76 7.39 6.85
CA SER A 27 -4.48 8.10 6.96
C SER A 27 -4.11 8.82 5.66
N SER A 28 -4.40 8.21 4.52
CA SER A 28 -4.18 8.80 3.19
C SER A 28 -5.11 9.98 2.97
N MET A 29 -6.40 9.84 3.23
CA MET A 29 -7.39 10.91 3.14
C MET A 29 -6.97 12.15 3.90
N LYS A 30 -6.55 11.99 5.16
CA LYS A 30 -6.07 13.11 6.00
C LYS A 30 -4.87 13.82 5.39
N LEU A 31 -3.91 13.08 4.83
CA LEU A 31 -2.74 13.67 4.16
C LEU A 31 -3.13 14.39 2.87
N MET A 32 -4.04 13.82 2.08
CA MET A 32 -4.53 14.39 0.83
C MET A 32 -5.28 15.71 1.07
N ILE A 33 -6.17 15.73 2.07
CA ILE A 33 -6.92 16.93 2.45
C ILE A 33 -5.95 18.01 2.94
N LYS A 34 -5.02 17.67 3.82
CA LYS A 34 -4.01 18.61 4.31
C LYS A 34 -3.18 19.20 3.16
N ASP A 35 -2.71 18.40 2.22
CA ASP A 35 -1.96 18.88 1.05
C ASP A 35 -2.82 19.77 0.15
N ALA A 36 -4.13 19.48 0.02
CA ALA A 36 -5.06 20.32 -0.72
C ALA A 36 -5.25 21.68 -0.03
N GLU A 37 -5.44 21.73 1.29
CA GLU A 37 -5.57 22.95 2.10
C GLU A 37 -4.34 23.85 2.01
N GLU A 38 -3.14 23.24 1.98
CA GLU A 38 -1.88 23.99 1.86
C GLU A 38 -1.68 24.60 0.46
N ARG A 39 -2.20 23.95 -0.60
CA ARG A 39 -1.92 24.31 -2.00
C ARG A 39 -3.04 25.05 -2.72
N ILE A 40 -4.30 24.86 -2.32
CA ILE A 40 -5.47 25.44 -2.99
C ILE A 40 -5.96 26.63 -2.19
N LYS A 41 -5.93 27.81 -2.80
CA LYS A 41 -6.32 29.07 -2.14
C LYS A 41 -7.79 29.43 -2.32
N SER A 42 -8.42 28.97 -3.39
CA SER A 42 -9.85 29.21 -3.65
C SER A 42 -10.71 28.29 -2.77
N PRO A 43 -11.58 28.82 -1.91
CA PRO A 43 -12.47 27.98 -1.09
C PRO A 43 -13.37 27.06 -1.90
N LYS A 44 -13.85 27.52 -3.08
CA LYS A 44 -14.67 26.73 -3.98
C LYS A 44 -13.88 25.52 -4.52
N GLU A 45 -12.71 25.77 -5.09
CA GLU A 45 -11.86 24.71 -5.63
C GLU A 45 -11.39 23.74 -4.55
N LEU A 46 -11.12 24.22 -3.34
CA LEU A 46 -10.75 23.38 -2.20
C LEU A 46 -11.90 22.44 -1.82
N ASN A 47 -13.13 22.94 -1.72
CA ASN A 47 -14.30 22.10 -1.41
C ASN A 47 -14.54 21.06 -2.50
N GLU A 48 -14.43 21.42 -3.77
CA GLU A 48 -14.53 20.48 -4.89
C GLU A 48 -13.44 19.41 -4.81
N LYS A 49 -12.21 19.80 -4.48
CA LYS A 49 -11.09 18.87 -4.33
C LYS A 49 -11.27 17.92 -3.16
N ILE A 50 -11.71 18.41 -2.00
CA ILE A 50 -12.00 17.57 -0.83
C ILE A 50 -13.11 16.57 -1.15
N SER A 51 -14.16 17.00 -1.84
CA SER A 51 -15.22 16.10 -2.31
C SER A 51 -14.67 15.03 -3.24
N LYS A 52 -13.83 15.41 -4.21
CA LYS A 52 -13.19 14.46 -5.12
C LYS A 52 -12.30 13.44 -4.37
N ILE A 53 -11.51 13.89 -3.39
CA ILE A 53 -10.70 13.00 -2.55
C ILE A 53 -11.58 11.94 -1.89
N LYS A 54 -12.64 12.36 -1.25
CA LYS A 54 -13.55 11.49 -0.50
C LYS A 54 -14.32 10.52 -1.40
N TYR A 55 -14.88 10.99 -2.51
CA TYR A 55 -15.79 10.19 -3.33
C TYR A 55 -15.10 9.40 -4.45
N GLN A 56 -13.86 9.75 -4.84
CA GLN A 56 -13.25 9.20 -6.04
C GLN A 56 -11.82 8.70 -5.87
N GLN A 57 -11.06 9.20 -4.89
CA GLN A 57 -9.62 8.96 -4.87
C GLN A 57 -9.16 7.89 -3.86
N LEU A 58 -10.11 7.25 -3.17
CA LEU A 58 -9.83 6.18 -2.20
C LEU A 58 -10.67 4.96 -2.57
N LEU A 59 -10.06 3.76 -2.57
CA LEU A 59 -10.76 2.51 -2.83
C LEU A 59 -10.15 1.39 -1.98
N GLY A 60 -10.99 0.67 -1.26
CA GLY A 60 -10.62 -0.46 -0.43
C GLY A 60 -11.43 -1.70 -0.71
N ILE A 61 -10.82 -2.87 -0.59
CA ILE A 61 -11.49 -4.16 -0.76
C ILE A 61 -11.35 -4.97 0.53
N GLU A 62 -12.45 -5.55 0.99
CA GLU A 62 -12.47 -6.44 2.14
C GLU A 62 -13.39 -7.63 1.85
N LYS A 63 -12.87 -8.83 2.09
CA LYS A 63 -13.59 -10.08 1.85
C LYS A 63 -14.53 -10.45 2.99
N ARG A 64 -14.13 -10.14 4.23
CA ARG A 64 -14.90 -10.49 5.43
C ARG A 64 -16.00 -9.48 5.67
N SER A 65 -17.26 -9.93 5.75
CA SER A 65 -18.42 -9.07 5.92
C SER A 65 -18.41 -8.24 7.22
N ASP A 66 -17.95 -8.82 8.31
CA ASP A 66 -17.85 -8.15 9.62
C ASP A 66 -16.81 -7.03 9.60
N ILE A 67 -15.68 -7.26 8.97
CA ILE A 67 -14.59 -6.27 8.83
C ILE A 67 -14.92 -5.23 7.76
N TYR A 68 -15.61 -5.63 6.68
CA TYR A 68 -16.14 -4.70 5.69
C TYR A 68 -17.05 -3.64 6.31
N LEU A 69 -18.02 -4.09 7.14
CA LEU A 69 -18.92 -3.16 7.85
C LEU A 69 -18.16 -2.22 8.79
N LEU A 70 -17.11 -2.72 9.47
CA LEU A 70 -16.24 -1.91 10.31
C LEU A 70 -15.49 -0.87 9.47
N ALA A 71 -14.97 -1.25 8.31
CA ALA A 71 -14.28 -0.34 7.41
C ALA A 71 -15.19 0.79 6.93
N VAL A 72 -16.40 0.44 6.47
CA VAL A 72 -17.42 1.42 6.03
C VAL A 72 -17.76 2.38 7.17
N LEU A 73 -18.03 1.86 8.36
CA LEU A 73 -18.36 2.69 9.53
C LEU A 73 -17.22 3.65 9.87
N ASN A 74 -15.98 3.17 9.89
CA ASN A 74 -14.82 4.00 10.18
C ASN A 74 -14.62 5.11 9.14
N MET A 75 -14.81 4.82 7.85
CA MET A 75 -14.74 5.83 6.79
C MET A 75 -15.80 6.90 6.97
N ILE A 76 -17.06 6.51 7.22
CA ILE A 76 -18.18 7.44 7.48
C ILE A 76 -17.88 8.32 8.70
N LEU A 77 -17.45 7.74 9.81
CA LEU A 77 -17.12 8.48 11.04
C LEU A 77 -15.96 9.46 10.84
N MET A 78 -15.05 9.17 9.91
CA MET A 78 -13.95 10.07 9.55
C MET A 78 -14.33 11.11 8.49
N GLY A 79 -15.60 11.19 8.12
CA GLY A 79 -16.15 12.22 7.24
C GLY A 79 -15.95 11.92 5.74
N ASP A 80 -15.76 10.65 5.38
CA ASP A 80 -15.71 10.23 3.97
C ASP A 80 -17.11 10.30 3.31
N GLY A 81 -18.18 10.06 4.06
CA GLY A 81 -19.57 10.22 3.62
C GLY A 81 -20.09 9.13 2.68
N SER A 82 -19.29 8.62 1.76
CA SER A 82 -19.57 7.44 0.94
C SER A 82 -18.25 6.76 0.63
N SER A 83 -17.99 5.65 1.23
CA SER A 83 -16.74 4.97 1.04
C SER A 83 -16.79 4.06 -0.19
N ASN A 84 -15.79 4.17 -1.06
CA ASN A 84 -15.53 3.15 -2.07
C ASN A 84 -14.88 1.92 -1.41
N ILE A 85 -15.55 1.37 -0.38
CA ILE A 85 -15.19 0.07 0.20
C ILE A 85 -16.03 -0.99 -0.48
N ILE A 86 -15.39 -1.98 -1.05
CA ILE A 86 -16.00 -3.05 -1.84
C ILE A 86 -15.95 -4.34 -1.04
N HIS A 87 -17.11 -5.01 -0.88
CA HIS A 87 -17.20 -6.30 -0.22
C HIS A 87 -16.99 -7.42 -1.23
N LYS A 88 -15.73 -7.78 -1.47
CA LYS A 88 -15.32 -8.82 -2.43
C LYS A 88 -14.01 -9.49 -2.05
N ASP A 89 -13.73 -10.62 -2.68
CA ASP A 89 -12.40 -11.20 -2.72
C ASP A 89 -11.55 -10.43 -3.75
N SER A 90 -10.55 -9.70 -3.27
CA SER A 90 -9.68 -8.88 -4.15
C SER A 90 -8.85 -9.69 -5.13
N LEU A 91 -8.62 -10.99 -4.86
CA LEU A 91 -7.86 -11.86 -5.75
C LEU A 91 -8.68 -12.42 -6.91
N THR A 92 -9.94 -12.76 -6.66
CA THR A 92 -10.78 -13.51 -7.60
C THR A 92 -11.93 -12.72 -8.21
N GLU A 93 -12.45 -11.72 -7.48
CA GLU A 93 -13.70 -11.04 -7.86
C GLU A 93 -13.50 -9.57 -8.26
N PHE A 94 -12.41 -8.93 -7.80
CA PHE A 94 -12.16 -7.53 -8.09
C PHE A 94 -11.40 -7.34 -9.41
N ASP A 95 -11.95 -6.53 -10.30
CA ASP A 95 -11.41 -6.29 -11.64
C ASP A 95 -10.63 -4.97 -11.81
N GLY A 96 -10.57 -4.14 -10.77
CA GLY A 96 -9.85 -2.85 -10.78
C GLY A 96 -10.72 -1.63 -11.07
N LYS A 97 -12.04 -1.78 -11.01
CA LYS A 97 -13.00 -0.71 -11.34
C LYS A 97 -13.74 -0.19 -10.12
N TYR A 98 -14.31 0.99 -10.27
CA TYR A 98 -15.31 1.48 -9.34
C TYR A 98 -16.58 0.62 -9.46
N GLU A 99 -17.23 0.35 -8.32
CA GLU A 99 -18.46 -0.44 -8.28
C GLU A 99 -19.68 0.36 -7.80
N GLN A 100 -19.50 1.66 -7.56
CA GLN A 100 -20.56 2.52 -7.03
C GLN A 100 -20.53 3.92 -7.66
N GLY A 101 -21.66 4.62 -7.55
CA GLY A 101 -21.82 6.00 -7.97
C GLY A 101 -21.66 6.23 -9.49
N ASP A 102 -21.41 7.46 -9.87
CA ASP A 102 -21.30 7.91 -11.28
C ASP A 102 -20.06 7.34 -12.00
N LEU A 103 -19.13 6.76 -11.27
CA LEU A 103 -17.91 6.16 -11.80
C LEU A 103 -18.02 4.64 -11.96
N ASN A 104 -19.15 4.04 -11.60
CA ASN A 104 -19.35 2.59 -11.70
C ASN A 104 -18.94 2.05 -13.07
N GLY A 105 -18.15 0.98 -13.07
CA GLY A 105 -17.60 0.34 -14.26
C GLY A 105 -16.38 1.01 -14.89
N LYS A 106 -15.98 2.22 -14.46
CA LYS A 106 -14.75 2.87 -14.91
C LYS A 106 -13.55 2.32 -14.15
N GLU A 107 -12.40 2.24 -14.80
CA GLU A 107 -11.14 1.84 -14.13
C GLU A 107 -10.77 2.81 -13.02
N PHE A 108 -10.37 2.28 -11.86
CA PHE A 108 -9.78 3.08 -10.79
C PHE A 108 -8.33 3.42 -11.16
N PRO A 109 -7.97 4.71 -11.33
CA PRO A 109 -6.66 5.10 -11.83
C PRO A 109 -5.61 5.10 -10.72
N ALA A 110 -5.43 3.97 -10.03
CA ALA A 110 -4.53 3.86 -8.89
C ALA A 110 -3.10 4.26 -9.25
N ASN A 111 -2.52 5.13 -8.42
CA ASN A 111 -1.11 5.48 -8.44
C ASN A 111 -0.43 5.33 -7.07
N VAL A 112 -1.20 4.96 -6.06
CA VAL A 112 -0.68 4.57 -4.74
C VAL A 112 -1.34 3.27 -4.30
N PHE A 113 -0.52 2.31 -3.88
CA PHE A 113 -0.96 1.05 -3.30
C PHE A 113 -0.41 0.91 -1.88
N LEU A 114 -1.31 0.75 -0.92
CA LEU A 114 -0.99 0.47 0.48
C LEU A 114 -1.55 -0.89 0.84
N LEU A 115 -0.78 -1.70 1.57
CA LEU A 115 -1.23 -3.05 1.91
C LEU A 115 -0.61 -3.55 3.22
N ASN A 116 -1.43 -4.20 4.01
CA ASN A 116 -1.03 -5.17 5.03
C ASN A 116 -1.79 -6.48 4.74
N PRO A 117 -1.21 -7.41 3.95
CA PRO A 117 -1.94 -8.58 3.48
C PRO A 117 -2.13 -9.62 4.60
N PRO A 118 -3.08 -10.56 4.44
CA PRO A 118 -3.13 -11.74 5.28
C PRO A 118 -1.88 -12.61 5.04
N TYR A 119 -1.05 -12.78 6.08
CA TYR A 119 0.25 -13.49 5.97
C TYR A 119 0.12 -14.99 5.74
N SER A 120 -1.07 -15.56 5.92
CA SER A 120 -1.39 -16.97 5.57
C SER A 120 -1.61 -17.18 4.07
N ALA A 121 -1.75 -16.13 3.28
CA ALA A 121 -1.95 -16.24 1.83
C ALA A 121 -0.65 -16.64 1.10
N PRO A 122 -0.75 -17.16 -0.14
CA PRO A 122 0.41 -17.56 -0.94
C PRO A 122 1.49 -16.47 -1.03
N GLY A 123 2.75 -16.89 -0.90
CA GLY A 123 3.89 -15.96 -0.84
C GLY A 123 3.80 -15.01 0.36
N LYS A 124 3.17 -15.45 1.47
CA LYS A 124 2.92 -14.63 2.67
C LYS A 124 2.21 -13.31 2.38
N GLY A 125 1.30 -13.33 1.40
CA GLY A 125 0.54 -12.19 0.95
C GLY A 125 1.08 -11.49 -0.30
N LEU A 126 2.24 -11.88 -0.84
CA LEU A 126 2.77 -11.32 -2.09
C LEU A 126 1.85 -11.54 -3.30
N ILE A 127 0.96 -12.53 -3.25
CA ILE A 127 -0.06 -12.73 -4.29
C ILE A 127 -0.98 -11.50 -4.45
N PHE A 128 -1.35 -10.83 -3.35
CA PHE A 128 -2.13 -9.59 -3.38
C PHE A 128 -1.35 -8.46 -4.05
N VAL A 129 -0.06 -8.35 -3.73
CA VAL A 129 0.84 -7.37 -4.34
C VAL A 129 0.92 -7.59 -5.85
N LYS A 130 1.18 -8.82 -6.27
CA LYS A 130 1.23 -9.19 -7.69
C LYS A 130 -0.07 -8.81 -8.40
N LYS A 131 -1.23 -9.15 -7.82
CA LYS A 131 -2.56 -8.84 -8.39
C LYS A 131 -2.78 -7.33 -8.53
N ALA A 132 -2.50 -6.56 -7.49
CA ALA A 132 -2.70 -5.11 -7.52
C ALA A 132 -1.77 -4.42 -8.51
N LEU A 133 -0.46 -4.73 -8.47
CA LEU A 133 0.52 -4.07 -9.34
C LEU A 133 0.34 -4.43 -10.81
N SER A 134 -0.23 -5.61 -11.13
CA SER A 134 -0.56 -5.96 -12.53
C SER A 134 -1.61 -5.05 -13.16
N LYS A 135 -2.36 -4.28 -12.36
CA LYS A 135 -3.38 -3.33 -12.80
C LYS A 135 -2.93 -1.87 -12.73
N MET A 136 -1.73 -1.61 -12.22
CA MET A 136 -1.16 -0.27 -12.11
C MET A 136 -0.09 -0.05 -13.19
N LYS A 137 -0.14 1.12 -13.84
CA LYS A 137 0.85 1.49 -14.86
C LYS A 137 2.09 2.16 -14.27
N SER A 138 1.90 2.93 -13.21
CA SER A 138 2.94 3.68 -12.54
C SER A 138 2.48 4.08 -11.14
N GLY A 139 3.39 4.60 -10.35
CA GLY A 139 3.10 5.09 -9.00
C GLY A 139 3.97 4.43 -7.94
N ARG A 140 3.47 4.36 -6.71
CA ARG A 140 4.23 3.81 -5.58
C ARG A 140 3.41 2.83 -4.77
N ALA A 141 4.02 1.69 -4.42
CA ALA A 141 3.47 0.73 -3.48
C ALA A 141 4.26 0.75 -2.17
N VAL A 142 3.54 0.68 -1.04
CA VAL A 142 4.13 0.50 0.29
C VAL A 142 3.40 -0.62 1.01
N ILE A 143 4.13 -1.66 1.34
CA ILE A 143 3.57 -2.94 1.78
C ILE A 143 4.18 -3.32 3.11
N LEU A 144 3.35 -3.51 4.13
CA LEU A 144 3.75 -4.10 5.41
C LEU A 144 3.57 -5.61 5.32
N ILE A 145 4.66 -6.36 5.42
CA ILE A 145 4.65 -7.81 5.18
C ILE A 145 5.55 -8.53 6.19
N GLN A 146 5.43 -9.85 6.30
CA GLN A 146 6.37 -10.63 7.09
C GLN A 146 7.80 -10.47 6.55
N GLU A 147 8.78 -10.33 7.45
CA GLU A 147 10.17 -10.13 7.10
C GLU A 147 10.70 -11.17 6.09
N ASN A 148 10.35 -12.42 6.29
CA ASN A 148 10.78 -13.52 5.42
C ASN A 148 9.87 -13.77 4.20
N ALA A 149 8.98 -12.84 3.85
CA ALA A 149 8.09 -12.99 2.68
C ALA A 149 8.86 -12.98 1.36
N GLY A 150 10.03 -12.36 1.32
CA GLY A 150 10.90 -12.34 0.14
C GLY A 150 11.73 -13.60 -0.07
N SER A 151 11.75 -14.54 0.90
CA SER A 151 12.56 -15.76 0.88
C SER A 151 11.74 -17.03 0.68
N GLY A 152 12.38 -18.17 0.48
CA GLY A 152 11.73 -19.47 0.32
C GLY A 152 10.61 -19.44 -0.74
N ASN A 153 9.39 -19.77 -0.36
CA ASN A 153 8.21 -19.77 -1.23
C ASN A 153 7.83 -18.38 -1.76
N GLY A 154 8.38 -17.29 -1.21
CA GLY A 154 8.18 -15.94 -1.69
C GLY A 154 9.06 -15.55 -2.87
N ILE A 155 10.17 -16.24 -3.10
CA ILE A 155 11.16 -15.91 -4.16
C ILE A 155 10.53 -15.80 -5.56
N PRO A 156 9.64 -16.69 -6.01
CA PRO A 156 9.01 -16.55 -7.32
C PRO A 156 8.20 -15.26 -7.46
N TYR A 157 7.52 -14.85 -6.38
CA TYR A 157 6.73 -13.62 -6.36
C TYR A 157 7.61 -12.37 -6.42
N THR A 158 8.69 -12.32 -5.62
CA THR A 158 9.59 -11.18 -5.61
C THR A 158 10.33 -11.03 -6.93
N LYS A 159 10.82 -12.13 -7.52
CA LYS A 159 11.43 -12.13 -8.85
C LYS A 159 10.47 -11.59 -9.92
N ASP A 160 9.22 -12.01 -9.88
CA ASP A 160 8.21 -11.56 -10.84
C ASP A 160 7.85 -10.07 -10.65
N LEU A 161 7.70 -9.63 -9.41
CA LEU A 161 7.44 -8.22 -9.08
C LEU A 161 8.55 -7.28 -9.58
N LEU A 162 9.82 -7.69 -9.44
CA LEU A 162 10.97 -6.86 -9.82
C LEU A 162 11.21 -6.78 -11.32
N LYS A 163 10.57 -7.64 -12.13
CA LYS A 163 10.61 -7.50 -13.59
C LYS A 163 10.01 -6.20 -14.09
N ASN A 164 9.01 -5.66 -13.37
CA ASN A 164 8.26 -4.49 -13.78
C ASN A 164 8.26 -3.36 -12.74
N ASN A 165 8.87 -3.57 -11.57
CA ASN A 165 8.84 -2.61 -10.47
C ASN A 165 10.20 -2.55 -9.79
N THR A 166 10.56 -1.38 -9.26
CA THR A 166 11.83 -1.19 -8.56
C THR A 166 11.63 -1.18 -7.05
N LEU A 167 12.34 -2.03 -6.30
CA LEU A 167 12.44 -1.92 -4.86
C LEU A 167 13.29 -0.70 -4.51
N VAL A 168 12.72 0.24 -3.77
CA VAL A 168 13.38 1.49 -3.35
C VAL A 168 13.90 1.37 -1.91
N ALA A 169 13.13 0.73 -1.04
CA ALA A 169 13.53 0.55 0.34
C ALA A 169 12.92 -0.74 0.95
N SER A 170 13.69 -1.31 1.88
CA SER A 170 13.25 -2.35 2.81
C SER A 170 13.47 -1.85 4.23
N ILE A 171 12.39 -1.73 5.01
CA ILE A 171 12.42 -1.13 6.34
C ILE A 171 11.99 -2.18 7.36
N HIS A 172 12.95 -2.68 8.12
CA HIS A 172 12.70 -3.61 9.20
C HIS A 172 11.98 -2.91 10.35
N MET A 173 10.83 -3.45 10.77
CA MET A 173 9.97 -2.83 11.76
C MET A 173 10.23 -3.40 13.16
N PRO A 174 10.04 -2.60 14.23
CA PRO A 174 9.98 -3.16 15.57
C PRO A 174 8.78 -4.11 15.68
N ASP A 175 8.74 -4.92 16.74
CA ASP A 175 7.57 -5.76 17.01
C ASP A 175 6.32 -4.91 17.25
N ILE A 176 5.58 -4.67 16.15
CA ILE A 176 4.34 -3.88 16.15
C ILE A 176 3.11 -4.70 16.57
N PHE A 177 3.23 -6.03 16.63
CA PHE A 177 2.16 -6.96 16.98
C PHE A 177 2.37 -7.59 18.37
N LYS A 178 2.98 -6.86 19.30
CA LYS A 178 3.26 -7.34 20.67
C LYS A 178 2.09 -8.10 21.28
N GLY A 179 2.33 -9.33 21.69
CA GLY A 179 1.32 -10.20 22.32
C GLY A 179 0.40 -10.94 21.34
N LYS A 180 0.55 -10.79 20.03
CA LYS A 180 -0.33 -11.46 19.04
C LYS A 180 0.37 -12.42 18.07
N ALA A 181 1.62 -12.83 18.26
CA ALA A 181 2.25 -13.89 17.45
C ALA A 181 3.74 -13.71 17.12
N GLY A 182 4.46 -12.73 17.67
CA GLY A 182 5.92 -12.60 17.45
C GLY A 182 6.32 -12.52 15.97
N VAL A 183 5.46 -11.98 15.11
CA VAL A 183 5.72 -11.88 13.67
C VAL A 183 6.58 -10.66 13.41
N GLN A 184 7.82 -10.88 13.03
CA GLN A 184 8.67 -9.80 12.53
C GLN A 184 8.16 -9.33 11.17
N THR A 185 8.13 -8.01 10.99
CA THR A 185 7.60 -7.39 9.78
C THR A 185 8.59 -6.42 9.16
N THR A 186 8.47 -6.26 7.85
CA THR A 186 9.21 -5.28 7.07
C THR A 186 8.25 -4.47 6.20
N ILE A 187 8.62 -3.23 5.90
CA ILE A 187 7.92 -2.42 4.90
C ILE A 187 8.75 -2.43 3.63
N PHE A 188 8.15 -2.89 2.53
CA PHE A 188 8.71 -2.70 1.19
C PHE A 188 8.13 -1.45 0.55
N VAL A 189 9.01 -0.64 -0.03
CA VAL A 189 8.64 0.52 -0.86
C VAL A 189 9.06 0.22 -2.29
N LEU A 190 8.09 0.24 -3.21
CA LEU A 190 8.30 -0.08 -4.63
C LEU A 190 7.87 1.11 -5.51
N ASP A 191 8.68 1.45 -6.50
CA ASP A 191 8.26 2.27 -7.63
C ASP A 191 7.70 1.36 -8.72
N ILE A 192 6.49 1.66 -9.19
CA ILE A 192 5.70 0.83 -10.08
C ILE A 192 5.95 1.21 -11.54
N GLY A 193 6.03 0.20 -12.41
CA GLY A 193 6.23 0.39 -13.86
C GLY A 193 7.66 0.67 -14.27
N ILE A 194 8.63 0.52 -13.36
CA ILE A 194 10.06 0.69 -13.61
C ILE A 194 10.77 -0.61 -13.25
N PRO A 195 11.30 -1.38 -14.21
CA PRO A 195 12.02 -2.61 -13.92
C PRO A 195 13.22 -2.39 -13.00
N HIS A 196 13.38 -3.27 -12.01
CA HIS A 196 14.56 -3.23 -11.15
C HIS A 196 15.81 -3.73 -11.90
N ASN A 197 16.92 -3.03 -11.74
CA ASN A 197 18.19 -3.39 -12.33
C ASN A 197 19.34 -3.30 -11.29
N GLU A 198 20.49 -3.84 -11.65
CA GLU A 198 21.67 -3.93 -10.78
C GLU A 198 22.22 -2.58 -10.30
N LYS A 199 21.87 -1.48 -10.98
CA LYS A 199 22.32 -0.13 -10.63
C LYS A 199 21.35 0.55 -9.66
N ASN A 200 20.17 -0.03 -9.39
CA ASN A 200 19.22 0.55 -8.46
C ASN A 200 19.75 0.42 -7.02
N ILE A 201 19.75 1.54 -6.32
CA ILE A 201 20.12 1.58 -4.91
C ILE A 201 18.90 1.28 -4.07
N VAL A 202 18.96 0.25 -3.24
CA VAL A 202 17.93 -0.09 -2.26
C VAL A 202 18.35 0.41 -0.89
N LYS A 203 17.48 1.13 -0.20
CA LYS A 203 17.72 1.59 1.18
C LYS A 203 17.25 0.53 2.15
N PHE A 204 18.14 0.05 3.00
CA PHE A 204 17.80 -0.83 4.12
C PHE A 204 17.80 -0.02 5.42
N ILE A 205 16.69 -0.06 6.14
CA ILE A 205 16.48 0.74 7.36
C ILE A 205 16.02 -0.20 8.46
N ASP A 206 16.68 -0.13 9.62
CA ASP A 206 16.30 -0.92 10.80
C ASP A 206 15.70 -0.03 11.88
N PHE A 207 14.40 -0.21 12.16
CA PHE A 207 13.68 0.43 13.27
C PHE A 207 13.48 -0.52 14.47
N SER A 208 13.97 -1.76 14.41
CA SER A 208 13.81 -2.73 15.50
C SER A 208 14.62 -2.36 16.74
N ARG A 209 15.72 -1.63 16.57
CA ARG A 209 16.64 -1.26 17.64
C ARG A 209 16.16 0.00 18.35
N LYS A 210 16.24 -0.01 19.69
CA LYS A 210 15.91 1.15 20.55
C LYS A 210 16.89 2.32 20.41
N SER A 211 18.03 2.16 19.74
CA SER A 211 18.99 3.25 19.53
C SER A 211 18.50 4.21 18.46
N LYS A 212 18.58 5.50 18.74
CA LYS A 212 18.21 6.59 17.81
C LYS A 212 19.11 6.72 16.58
N SER A 213 20.02 5.78 16.34
CA SER A 213 20.89 5.75 15.18
C SER A 213 20.21 4.99 14.04
N ILE A 214 19.81 5.70 13.03
CA ILE A 214 19.35 5.12 11.75
C ILE A 214 20.61 4.73 10.99
N PHE A 215 20.88 3.42 10.90
CA PHE A 215 21.88 2.92 9.97
C PHE A 215 21.19 2.65 8.63
N SER A 216 21.41 3.51 7.66
CA SER A 216 21.04 3.22 6.28
C SER A 216 22.23 2.59 5.58
N PHE A 217 22.10 1.33 5.21
CA PHE A 217 23.05 0.70 4.30
C PHE A 217 22.54 0.89 2.87
N ILE A 218 23.37 1.48 2.02
CA ILE A 218 23.12 1.55 0.58
C ILE A 218 23.83 0.34 -0.01
N ILE A 219 23.08 -0.67 -0.40
CA ILE A 219 23.61 -1.85 -1.08
C ILE A 219 23.03 -1.88 -2.49
N SER A 220 23.88 -1.92 -3.49
CA SER A 220 23.48 -2.29 -4.85
C SER A 220 23.23 -3.80 -4.85
N VAL A 221 21.97 -4.23 -4.93
CA VAL A 221 21.62 -5.65 -4.90
C VAL A 221 21.20 -6.07 -6.31
N PRO A 222 21.94 -6.98 -6.94
CA PRO A 222 21.48 -7.57 -8.20
C PRO A 222 20.20 -8.38 -7.97
N PRO A 223 19.31 -8.48 -8.96
CA PRO A 223 18.03 -9.19 -8.82
C PRO A 223 18.12 -10.65 -8.38
N ILE A 224 19.32 -11.23 -8.47
CA ILE A 224 19.60 -12.65 -8.17
C ILE A 224 19.90 -12.88 -6.69
N LEU A 225 20.35 -11.86 -5.94
CA LEU A 225 20.84 -11.99 -4.54
C LEU A 225 19.77 -11.68 -3.47
N PHE A 226 18.50 -11.58 -3.82
CA PHE A 226 17.42 -11.37 -2.84
C PHE A 226 17.30 -12.48 -1.80
N THR A 227 17.91 -13.64 -2.04
CA THR A 227 17.91 -14.76 -1.10
C THR A 227 18.85 -14.58 0.08
N GLU A 228 19.86 -13.72 -0.01
CA GLU A 228 20.86 -13.51 1.05
C GLU A 228 20.58 -12.28 1.93
N VAL A 229 19.70 -11.39 1.49
CA VAL A 229 19.40 -10.12 2.19
C VAL A 229 18.29 -10.29 3.25
N PHE A 230 17.61 -11.43 3.26
CA PHE A 230 16.50 -11.75 4.17
C PHE A 230 16.83 -12.88 5.17
N LEU A 231 18.11 -13.20 5.35
CA LEU A 231 18.65 -14.01 6.44
C LEU A 231 19.32 -13.07 7.46
#